data_aee26499ec5a880ac9c667ae04784fc3
#
_entry.id   aee26499ec5a880ac9c667ae04784fc3
#
_cell.length_a   1.000
_cell.length_b   1.000
_cell.length_c   1.000
_cell.angle_alpha   90.00
_cell.angle_beta   90.00
_cell.angle_gamma   90.00
#
_symmetry.space_group_name_H-M   'P 1'
#
loop_
_entity.id
_entity.type
_entity.pdbx_description
1 polymer ?
#
loop_
_entity_poly.entity_id
_entity_poly.type
_entity_poly.pdbx_seq_one_letter_code
_entity_poly.pdbx_strand_id
1 'polypeptide(L)'
;METAKGSFSLEVMDPDNISGWRDEDPYFGSEKRGKNIILYDWFAMTSKIDSVESLIDKIGFTSDVKFEDTYGFYGYKNRVMFDGMSIHYNHNQKSADYPLIEFTGQGCRDFETYTDGNWWRLFEMALDTENYHVTRLDVAFDDHDGIFDIRNMVMKTLNREYVSKTHKAQIVDSITREVDSWSLQFGVRQSDMYCRVYDKARERGYTDGRHWIRCETVFKDEYALNFIRNKLSLGEKYCGILKNYLRFVEPNKSDSNKRRWKTSKFWDKFLGNCNKVKLYTPKTVDYNLSLSLIHI
;
A
#
# COMPACT_ATOMS: atom_id res chain seq x y z
N MET A 1 9.85 7.30 -37.67
CA MET A 1 9.21 6.76 -36.43
C MET A 1 9.46 7.80 -35.36
N GLU A 2 8.54 8.71 -35.18
CA GLU A 2 8.61 9.75 -34.17
C GLU A 2 8.06 9.21 -32.84
N THR A 3 8.92 9.14 -31.85
CA THR A 3 8.53 8.89 -30.48
C THR A 3 7.91 10.16 -29.93
N ALA A 4 6.60 10.15 -29.73
CA ALA A 4 5.90 11.24 -29.06
C ALA A 4 6.40 11.33 -27.60
N LYS A 5 7.30 12.28 -27.35
CA LYS A 5 7.60 12.77 -25.99
C LYS A 5 6.39 13.58 -25.52
N GLY A 6 5.54 13.01 -24.70
CA GLY A 6 4.52 13.76 -23.98
C GLY A 6 5.23 14.69 -22.99
N SER A 7 5.16 15.98 -23.22
CA SER A 7 5.61 16.99 -22.25
C SER A 7 4.63 16.98 -21.07
N PHE A 8 5.08 16.54 -19.91
CA PHE A 8 4.37 16.74 -18.66
C PHE A 8 4.63 18.17 -18.19
N SER A 9 3.58 18.97 -18.05
CA SER A 9 3.65 20.22 -17.30
C SER A 9 3.68 19.86 -15.81
N LEU A 10 4.75 20.26 -15.13
CA LEU A 10 4.88 20.22 -13.67
C LEU A 10 3.90 21.22 -13.04
N GLU A 11 2.65 20.84 -12.89
CA GLU A 11 1.78 21.49 -11.92
C GLU A 11 2.04 20.85 -10.56
N VAL A 12 2.34 21.68 -9.56
CA VAL A 12 2.49 21.25 -8.16
C VAL A 12 1.22 20.52 -7.78
N MET A 13 1.30 19.20 -7.63
CA MET A 13 0.15 18.40 -7.28
C MET A 13 -0.21 18.63 -5.83
N ASP A 14 -1.37 19.23 -5.59
CA ASP A 14 -2.05 19.12 -4.31
C ASP A 14 -2.20 17.62 -4.00
N PRO A 15 -1.73 17.12 -2.85
CA PRO A 15 -1.91 15.71 -2.45
C PRO A 15 -3.36 15.26 -2.52
N ASP A 16 -4.29 16.21 -2.48
CA ASP A 16 -5.74 16.00 -2.58
C ASP A 16 -6.26 16.14 -4.02
N ASN A 17 -5.42 16.58 -5.00
CA ASN A 17 -5.83 16.82 -6.37
C ASN A 17 -4.94 16.07 -7.37
N ILE A 18 -5.32 14.84 -7.68
CA ILE A 18 -4.64 13.99 -8.67
C ILE A 18 -5.25 14.24 -10.06
N SER A 19 -5.30 15.50 -10.50
CA SER A 19 -5.74 15.85 -11.86
C SER A 19 -4.56 15.71 -12.83
N GLY A 20 -4.67 14.83 -13.81
CA GLY A 20 -3.64 14.65 -14.85
C GLY A 20 -3.17 13.22 -15.09
N TRP A 21 -3.62 12.28 -14.30
CA TRP A 21 -3.30 10.87 -14.45
C TRP A 21 -4.06 10.23 -15.62
N ARG A 22 -3.37 9.34 -16.33
CA ARG A 22 -4.02 8.52 -17.37
C ARG A 22 -4.70 7.33 -16.72
N ASP A 23 -6.00 7.26 -16.83
CA ASP A 23 -6.85 6.24 -16.18
C ASP A 23 -6.55 4.79 -16.61
N GLU A 24 -5.75 4.57 -17.65
CA GLU A 24 -5.56 3.27 -18.29
C GLU A 24 -4.12 2.73 -18.24
N ASP A 25 -3.15 3.47 -17.67
CA ASP A 25 -1.76 3.00 -17.63
C ASP A 25 -1.49 2.22 -16.35
N PRO A 26 -1.21 0.88 -16.43
CA PRO A 26 -0.99 0.04 -15.27
C PRO A 26 0.25 0.41 -14.45
N TYR A 27 1.08 1.31 -14.95
CA TYR A 27 2.35 1.70 -14.33
C TYR A 27 2.30 3.05 -13.61
N PHE A 28 1.20 3.76 -13.69
CA PHE A 28 1.01 4.98 -12.92
C PHE A 28 0.58 4.71 -11.47
N GLY A 29 0.92 5.62 -10.58
CA GLY A 29 0.71 5.48 -9.15
C GLY A 29 -0.75 5.57 -8.70
N SER A 30 -1.70 5.87 -9.60
CA SER A 30 -3.12 5.95 -9.25
C SER A 30 -4.06 5.56 -10.40
N GLU A 31 -5.26 5.14 -10.02
CA GLU A 31 -6.38 4.83 -10.93
C GLU A 31 -7.66 5.50 -10.41
N LYS A 32 -8.29 6.35 -11.24
CA LYS A 32 -9.54 7.03 -10.90
C LYS A 32 -10.76 6.16 -11.16
N ARG A 33 -11.76 6.28 -10.27
CA ARG A 33 -13.09 5.66 -10.39
C ARG A 33 -14.17 6.68 -10.00
N GLY A 34 -14.51 7.58 -10.89
CA GLY A 34 -15.35 8.74 -10.59
C GLY A 34 -14.56 9.76 -9.78
N LYS A 35 -15.04 10.13 -8.58
CA LYS A 35 -14.29 10.95 -7.62
C LYS A 35 -13.33 10.12 -6.75
N ASN A 36 -13.52 8.80 -6.74
CA ASN A 36 -12.71 7.89 -5.95
C ASN A 36 -11.38 7.60 -6.64
N ILE A 37 -10.36 7.26 -5.84
CA ILE A 37 -9.01 7.05 -6.34
C ILE A 37 -8.43 5.80 -5.68
N ILE A 38 -7.74 4.96 -6.47
CA ILE A 38 -6.84 3.91 -5.96
C ILE A 38 -5.42 4.37 -6.22
N LEU A 39 -4.54 4.31 -5.21
CA LEU A 39 -3.19 4.86 -5.31
C LEU A 39 -2.18 4.06 -4.47
N TYR A 40 -0.90 4.18 -4.82
CA TYR A 40 0.20 3.74 -3.96
C TYR A 40 0.38 4.75 -2.82
N ASP A 41 0.44 4.26 -1.58
CA ASP A 41 0.49 5.11 -0.37
C ASP A 41 1.72 4.83 0.51
N TRP A 42 2.53 3.85 0.15
CA TRP A 42 3.84 3.55 0.73
C TRP A 42 4.62 2.64 -0.19
N PHE A 43 5.91 2.86 -0.27
CA PHE A 43 6.84 1.95 -0.94
C PHE A 43 8.15 1.89 -0.15
N ALA A 44 8.67 0.67 0.07
CA ALA A 44 9.98 0.50 0.68
C ALA A 44 10.71 -0.70 0.09
N MET A 45 12.01 -0.53 -0.17
CA MET A 45 12.86 -1.52 -0.81
C MET A 45 14.31 -1.35 -0.37
N THR A 46 15.02 -2.45 -0.13
CA THR A 46 16.47 -2.43 0.08
C THR A 46 17.22 -2.78 -1.19
N SER A 47 18.43 -2.18 -1.37
CA SER A 47 19.35 -2.50 -2.46
C SER A 47 20.62 -3.13 -1.92
N LYS A 48 21.05 -4.26 -2.51
CA LYS A 48 22.32 -4.94 -2.17
C LYS A 48 23.51 -4.38 -2.93
N ILE A 49 23.29 -3.62 -4.00
CA ILE A 49 24.33 -3.27 -4.98
C ILE A 49 24.54 -1.75 -5.13
N ASP A 50 23.60 -0.93 -4.70
CA ASP A 50 23.64 0.52 -4.94
C ASP A 50 24.20 1.30 -3.77
N SER A 51 24.90 2.41 -4.09
CA SER A 51 25.13 3.51 -3.15
C SER A 51 23.89 4.41 -3.07
N VAL A 52 23.89 5.35 -2.12
CA VAL A 52 22.83 6.36 -1.98
C VAL A 52 22.70 7.19 -3.25
N GLU A 53 23.82 7.65 -3.80
CA GLU A 53 23.86 8.47 -5.02
C GLU A 53 23.32 7.69 -6.22
N SER A 54 23.72 6.40 -6.38
CA SER A 54 23.20 5.52 -7.43
C SER A 54 21.70 5.32 -7.32
N LEU A 55 21.16 5.22 -6.10
CA LEU A 55 19.72 5.09 -5.89
C LEU A 55 18.96 6.37 -6.28
N ILE A 56 19.47 7.55 -5.90
CA ILE A 56 18.89 8.83 -6.27
C ILE A 56 18.82 8.97 -7.79
N ASP A 57 19.90 8.62 -8.48
CA ASP A 57 19.95 8.66 -9.95
C ASP A 57 18.97 7.67 -10.59
N LYS A 58 18.91 6.44 -10.09
CA LYS A 58 18.01 5.40 -10.59
C LYS A 58 16.53 5.74 -10.36
N ILE A 59 16.21 6.38 -9.25
CA ILE A 59 14.84 6.87 -8.97
C ILE A 59 14.45 7.96 -9.97
N GLY A 60 15.42 8.71 -10.48
CA GLY A 60 15.24 9.66 -11.60
C GLY A 60 14.72 11.01 -11.18
N PHE A 61 15.19 11.53 -10.04
CA PHE A 61 14.87 12.90 -9.62
C PHE A 61 15.43 13.96 -10.56
N THR A 62 14.73 15.08 -10.65
CA THR A 62 15.24 16.27 -11.33
C THR A 62 16.38 16.89 -10.53
N SER A 63 17.25 17.65 -11.21
CA SER A 63 18.39 18.35 -10.57
C SER A 63 18.00 19.37 -9.49
N ASP A 64 16.73 19.76 -9.46
CA ASP A 64 16.21 20.75 -8.51
C ASP A 64 15.89 20.14 -7.14
N VAL A 65 15.80 18.81 -7.06
CA VAL A 65 15.56 18.08 -5.81
C VAL A 65 16.86 18.02 -5.00
N LYS A 66 16.84 18.56 -3.79
CA LYS A 66 17.96 18.51 -2.86
C LYS A 66 17.59 17.63 -1.66
N PHE A 67 18.33 16.56 -1.50
CA PHE A 67 18.22 15.70 -0.33
C PHE A 67 19.01 16.32 0.83
N GLU A 68 18.43 16.26 2.02
CA GLU A 68 19.05 16.72 3.27
C GLU A 68 19.55 15.54 4.08
N ASP A 69 20.76 15.66 4.62
CA ASP A 69 21.33 14.67 5.55
C ASP A 69 20.68 14.78 6.93
N THR A 70 20.30 13.65 7.51
CA THR A 70 19.70 13.59 8.84
C THR A 70 19.92 12.23 9.51
N TYR A 71 19.42 12.07 10.73
CA TYR A 71 19.54 10.81 11.47
C TYR A 71 18.65 9.72 10.87
N GLY A 72 19.20 8.50 10.78
CA GLY A 72 18.49 7.32 10.30
C GLY A 72 17.50 6.75 11.32
N PHE A 73 16.61 5.87 10.82
CA PHE A 73 15.70 5.05 11.62
C PHE A 73 15.94 3.56 11.36
N TYR A 74 15.20 2.69 12.00
CA TYR A 74 15.24 1.22 11.78
C TYR A 74 16.61 0.59 11.99
N GLY A 75 17.48 1.20 12.85
CA GLY A 75 18.85 0.75 13.08
C GLY A 75 19.90 1.36 12.15
N TYR A 76 19.50 2.14 11.16
CA TYR A 76 20.40 2.94 10.33
C TYR A 76 20.87 4.20 11.08
N LYS A 77 22.13 4.58 10.87
CA LYS A 77 22.71 5.79 11.50
C LYS A 77 22.42 7.04 10.70
N ASN A 78 22.37 6.92 9.39
CA ASN A 78 22.27 8.03 8.46
C ASN A 78 21.01 7.89 7.59
N ARG A 79 20.53 9.02 7.12
CA ARG A 79 19.43 9.13 6.18
C ARG A 79 19.61 10.37 5.34
N VAL A 80 19.42 10.27 4.04
CA VAL A 80 19.13 11.42 3.19
C VAL A 80 17.63 11.45 2.96
N MET A 81 17.03 12.64 2.97
CA MET A 81 15.59 12.78 2.78
C MET A 81 15.23 14.00 1.94
N PHE A 82 14.14 13.87 1.24
CA PHE A 82 13.42 14.95 0.58
C PHE A 82 11.94 14.75 0.86
N ASP A 83 11.35 15.64 1.64
CA ASP A 83 9.94 15.57 2.05
C ASP A 83 9.52 14.21 2.60
N GLY A 84 8.64 13.50 1.92
CA GLY A 84 8.17 12.17 2.32
C GLY A 84 9.04 11.00 1.86
N MET A 85 10.13 11.25 1.16
CA MET A 85 11.07 10.24 0.65
C MET A 85 12.34 10.20 1.47
N SER A 86 12.88 9.00 1.68
CA SER A 86 14.11 8.79 2.44
C SER A 86 14.92 7.64 1.87
N ILE A 87 16.26 7.76 2.00
CA ILE A 87 17.17 6.63 1.83
C ILE A 87 17.97 6.51 3.13
N HIS A 88 17.76 5.41 3.85
CA HIS A 88 18.48 5.10 5.09
C HIS A 88 19.71 4.26 4.78
N TYR A 89 20.85 4.56 5.41
CA TYR A 89 22.10 3.88 5.12
C TYR A 89 23.08 3.89 6.29
N ASN A 90 24.13 3.04 6.20
CA ASN A 90 25.27 3.04 7.07
C ASN A 90 26.55 3.13 6.23
N HIS A 91 27.56 3.87 6.68
CA HIS A 91 28.83 4.03 5.96
C HIS A 91 29.66 2.73 5.86
N ASN A 92 29.45 1.78 6.76
CA ASN A 92 30.13 0.49 6.78
C ASN A 92 29.15 -0.60 6.35
N GLN A 93 29.05 -0.87 5.05
CA GLN A 93 28.22 -1.92 4.50
C GLN A 93 28.66 -3.31 4.95
N LYS A 94 28.15 -3.77 6.09
CA LYS A 94 28.05 -5.21 6.36
C LYS A 94 26.74 -5.71 5.74
N SER A 95 26.65 -6.97 5.40
CA SER A 95 25.53 -7.59 4.67
C SER A 95 24.14 -7.42 5.30
N ALA A 96 24.02 -6.83 6.48
CA ALA A 96 22.77 -6.46 7.16
C ALA A 96 22.36 -4.98 6.96
N ASP A 97 23.20 -4.18 6.30
CA ASP A 97 23.10 -2.71 6.28
C ASP A 97 22.87 -2.18 4.86
N TYR A 98 22.11 -2.91 4.04
CA TYR A 98 21.77 -2.46 2.68
C TYR A 98 20.94 -1.18 2.73
N PRO A 99 21.23 -0.17 1.89
CA PRO A 99 20.42 1.04 1.83
C PRO A 99 18.94 0.72 1.66
N LEU A 100 18.09 1.37 2.46
CA LEU A 100 16.65 1.25 2.43
C LEU A 100 16.02 2.50 1.83
N ILE A 101 15.40 2.36 0.67
CA ILE A 101 14.52 3.38 0.08
C ILE A 101 13.18 3.30 0.81
N GLU A 102 12.65 4.44 1.24
CA GLU A 102 11.33 4.53 1.86
C GLU A 102 10.59 5.76 1.33
N PHE A 103 9.42 5.54 0.74
CA PHE A 103 8.46 6.56 0.37
C PHE A 103 7.23 6.43 1.26
N THR A 104 6.94 7.43 2.05
CA THR A 104 5.66 7.58 2.77
C THR A 104 4.53 7.92 1.78
N GLY A 105 3.30 8.09 2.24
CA GLY A 105 2.21 8.56 1.38
C GLY A 105 2.53 9.89 0.70
N GLN A 106 3.16 10.83 1.42
CA GLN A 106 3.69 12.07 0.81
C GLN A 106 4.82 11.75 -0.16
N GLY A 107 5.77 10.89 0.23
CA GLY A 107 6.89 10.51 -0.64
C GLY A 107 6.47 9.83 -1.93
N CYS A 108 5.34 9.09 -1.94
CA CYS A 108 4.76 8.60 -3.19
C CYS A 108 4.29 9.74 -4.09
N ARG A 109 3.67 10.78 -3.53
CA ARG A 109 3.26 11.99 -4.29
C ARG A 109 4.47 12.79 -4.77
N ASP A 110 5.50 12.90 -3.93
CA ASP A 110 6.74 13.59 -4.28
C ASP A 110 7.45 12.87 -5.43
N PHE A 111 7.53 11.54 -5.39
CA PHE A 111 8.05 10.75 -6.50
C PHE A 111 7.29 11.02 -7.80
N GLU A 112 5.96 11.04 -7.76
CA GLU A 112 5.11 11.31 -8.91
C GLU A 112 5.23 12.75 -9.43
N THR A 113 5.58 13.71 -8.55
CA THR A 113 5.71 15.14 -8.88
C THR A 113 7.10 15.49 -9.38
N TYR A 114 8.15 15.00 -8.73
CA TYR A 114 9.54 15.41 -8.96
C TYR A 114 10.35 14.43 -9.81
N THR A 115 9.67 13.40 -10.37
CA THR A 115 10.24 12.50 -11.37
C THR A 115 9.31 12.44 -12.59
N ASP A 116 9.51 11.46 -13.48
CA ASP A 116 8.53 11.16 -14.55
C ASP A 116 7.28 10.42 -14.06
N GLY A 117 7.17 10.14 -12.75
CA GLY A 117 6.06 9.44 -12.13
C GLY A 117 5.94 7.97 -12.53
N ASN A 118 6.93 7.42 -13.20
CA ASN A 118 6.89 6.06 -13.71
C ASN A 118 7.24 5.03 -12.63
N TRP A 119 6.24 4.51 -11.97
CA TRP A 119 6.37 3.45 -10.96
C TRP A 119 7.00 2.17 -11.49
N TRP A 120 6.91 1.91 -12.79
CA TRP A 120 7.52 0.72 -13.39
C TRP A 120 9.03 0.69 -13.20
N ARG A 121 9.70 1.82 -13.19
CA ARG A 121 11.13 1.93 -12.88
C ARG A 121 11.48 1.30 -11.52
N LEU A 122 10.72 1.64 -10.48
CA LEU A 122 10.89 1.06 -9.14
C LEU A 122 10.50 -0.42 -9.10
N PHE A 123 9.48 -0.80 -9.86
CA PHE A 123 9.01 -2.18 -9.92
C PHE A 123 9.97 -3.09 -10.69
N GLU A 124 10.62 -2.62 -11.74
CA GLU A 124 11.69 -3.37 -12.41
C GLU A 124 12.85 -3.65 -11.46
N MET A 125 13.27 -2.66 -10.66
CA MET A 125 14.25 -2.89 -9.59
C MET A 125 13.74 -3.94 -8.60
N ALA A 126 12.52 -3.83 -8.10
CA ALA A 126 11.93 -4.78 -7.16
C ALA A 126 11.78 -6.20 -7.72
N LEU A 127 11.62 -6.36 -9.03
CA LEU A 127 11.56 -7.66 -9.72
C LEU A 127 12.91 -8.35 -9.86
N ASP A 128 14.00 -7.62 -9.80
CA ASP A 128 15.35 -8.15 -9.70
C ASP A 128 15.67 -8.56 -8.24
N THR A 129 15.16 -9.70 -7.84
CA THR A 129 15.21 -10.19 -6.46
C THR A 129 16.61 -10.64 -6.00
N GLU A 130 17.56 -10.76 -6.90
CA GLU A 130 18.98 -11.01 -6.57
C GLU A 130 19.61 -9.77 -5.94
N ASN A 131 19.29 -8.60 -6.47
CA ASN A 131 19.89 -7.33 -6.11
C ASN A 131 19.02 -6.45 -5.19
N TYR A 132 17.70 -6.64 -5.21
CA TYR A 132 16.75 -5.83 -4.45
C TYR A 132 15.79 -6.71 -3.65
N HIS A 133 15.27 -6.11 -2.57
CA HIS A 133 14.23 -6.75 -1.78
C HIS A 133 13.17 -5.72 -1.40
N VAL A 134 11.95 -5.84 -1.97
CA VAL A 134 10.82 -5.01 -1.58
C VAL A 134 10.32 -5.45 -0.21
N THR A 135 10.30 -4.51 0.74
CA THR A 135 9.92 -4.78 2.13
C THR A 135 8.48 -4.38 2.42
N ARG A 136 7.95 -3.37 1.69
CA ARG A 136 6.59 -2.88 1.89
C ARG A 136 6.05 -2.17 0.67
N LEU A 137 4.77 -2.40 0.39
CA LEU A 137 3.95 -1.66 -0.55
C LEU A 137 2.57 -1.46 0.06
N ASP A 138 2.12 -0.21 0.19
CA ASP A 138 0.74 0.08 0.60
C ASP A 138 -0.05 0.57 -0.60
N VAL A 139 -1.27 0.09 -0.70
CA VAL A 139 -2.24 0.54 -1.69
C VAL A 139 -3.48 1.01 -0.97
N ALA A 140 -3.95 2.19 -1.32
CA ALA A 140 -5.11 2.81 -0.72
C ALA A 140 -6.21 3.05 -1.75
N PHE A 141 -7.46 2.91 -1.32
CA PHE A 141 -8.65 3.40 -2.01
C PHE A 141 -9.22 4.54 -1.20
N ASP A 142 -9.34 5.70 -1.80
CA ASP A 142 -9.96 6.90 -1.26
C ASP A 142 -11.40 7.02 -1.76
N ASP A 143 -12.33 6.92 -0.85
CA ASP A 143 -13.75 7.09 -1.11
C ASP A 143 -14.18 8.54 -0.86
N HIS A 144 -14.46 9.25 -1.94
CA HIS A 144 -15.01 10.59 -1.95
C HIS A 144 -16.49 10.63 -2.38
N ASP A 145 -17.03 9.50 -2.87
CA ASP A 145 -18.39 9.36 -3.38
C ASP A 145 -19.40 8.81 -2.34
N GLY A 146 -18.93 8.55 -1.09
CA GLY A 146 -19.80 8.02 -0.04
C GLY A 146 -20.20 6.57 -0.23
N ILE A 147 -19.30 5.74 -0.75
CA ILE A 147 -19.50 4.28 -0.81
C ILE A 147 -19.41 3.69 0.58
N PHE A 148 -18.45 4.17 1.39
CA PHE A 148 -18.20 3.70 2.74
C PHE A 148 -18.89 4.58 3.79
N ASP A 149 -19.61 3.95 4.68
CA ASP A 149 -20.05 4.52 5.94
C ASP A 149 -19.29 3.84 7.08
N ILE A 150 -18.34 4.56 7.67
CA ILE A 150 -17.47 4.00 8.71
C ILE A 150 -18.26 3.49 9.92
N ARG A 151 -19.35 4.15 10.31
CA ARG A 151 -20.20 3.73 11.42
C ARG A 151 -20.90 2.42 11.12
N ASN A 152 -21.48 2.29 9.92
CA ASN A 152 -22.09 1.04 9.47
C ASN A 152 -21.06 -0.09 9.41
N MET A 153 -19.86 0.19 8.92
CA MET A 153 -18.77 -0.81 8.87
C MET A 153 -18.31 -1.24 10.27
N VAL A 154 -18.26 -0.33 11.23
CA VAL A 154 -17.99 -0.62 12.65
C VAL A 154 -19.08 -1.56 13.20
N MET A 155 -20.36 -1.23 13.01
CA MET A 155 -21.49 -2.06 13.49
C MET A 155 -21.45 -3.46 12.85
N LYS A 156 -21.21 -3.56 11.55
CA LYS A 156 -21.05 -4.87 10.87
C LYS A 156 -19.87 -5.65 11.44
N THR A 157 -18.79 -4.98 11.79
CA THR A 157 -17.60 -5.63 12.38
C THR A 157 -17.91 -6.15 13.79
N LEU A 158 -18.57 -5.36 14.63
CA LEU A 158 -19.03 -5.77 15.98
C LEU A 158 -19.97 -6.97 15.91
N ASN A 159 -20.92 -6.96 14.98
CA ASN A 159 -21.86 -8.05 14.72
C ASN A 159 -21.21 -9.25 14.01
N ARG A 160 -19.91 -9.15 13.69
CA ARG A 160 -19.20 -10.18 12.91
C ARG A 160 -19.83 -10.46 11.55
N GLU A 161 -20.41 -9.46 10.91
CA GLU A 161 -21.03 -9.52 9.58
C GLU A 161 -19.98 -9.32 8.47
N TYR A 162 -18.90 -10.06 8.56
CA TYR A 162 -17.82 -10.09 7.57
C TYR A 162 -17.20 -11.49 7.46
N VAL A 163 -16.54 -11.72 6.34
CA VAL A 163 -15.70 -12.89 6.07
C VAL A 163 -14.31 -12.39 5.73
N SER A 164 -13.31 -12.84 6.47
CA SER A 164 -11.91 -12.47 6.24
C SER A 164 -11.02 -13.69 6.29
N LYS A 165 -9.87 -13.61 5.61
CA LYS A 165 -8.78 -14.58 5.75
C LYS A 165 -7.95 -14.35 7.00
N THR A 166 -8.05 -13.17 7.61
CA THR A 166 -7.39 -12.90 8.89
C THR A 166 -8.21 -13.40 10.06
N HIS A 167 -7.51 -13.82 11.10
CA HIS A 167 -8.16 -14.27 12.34
C HIS A 167 -8.53 -13.12 13.29
N LYS A 168 -7.96 -11.92 13.07
CA LYS A 168 -8.11 -10.77 13.96
C LYS A 168 -8.69 -9.58 13.22
N ALA A 169 -9.78 -9.04 13.78
CA ALA A 169 -10.28 -7.71 13.46
C ALA A 169 -10.22 -6.84 14.71
N GLN A 170 -9.86 -5.58 14.56
CA GLN A 170 -9.77 -4.59 15.63
C GLN A 170 -10.54 -3.34 15.24
N ILE A 171 -11.20 -2.75 16.22
CA ILE A 171 -11.79 -1.43 16.11
C ILE A 171 -10.96 -0.54 17.04
N VAL A 172 -10.40 0.50 16.50
CA VAL A 172 -9.68 1.51 17.27
C VAL A 172 -10.54 2.76 17.27
N ASP A 173 -10.93 3.17 18.47
CA ASP A 173 -11.64 4.42 18.70
C ASP A 173 -10.62 5.45 19.17
N SER A 174 -10.54 6.57 18.47
CA SER A 174 -9.71 7.71 18.86
C SER A 174 -10.63 8.80 19.38
N ILE A 175 -10.76 8.86 20.70
CA ILE A 175 -11.53 9.91 21.38
C ILE A 175 -10.59 11.10 21.58
N THR A 176 -10.78 12.14 20.78
CA THR A 176 -10.17 13.45 21.02
C THR A 176 -11.24 14.39 21.59
N ARG A 177 -10.81 15.52 22.20
CA ARG A 177 -11.77 16.50 22.76
C ARG A 177 -12.74 17.08 21.72
N GLU A 178 -12.44 16.95 20.45
CA GLU A 178 -13.16 17.61 19.37
C GLU A 178 -13.88 16.64 18.42
N VAL A 179 -13.36 15.43 18.23
CA VAL A 179 -13.90 14.52 17.22
C VAL A 179 -13.62 13.04 17.54
N ASP A 180 -14.69 12.23 17.51
CA ASP A 180 -14.57 10.77 17.55
C ASP A 180 -14.23 10.25 16.16
N SER A 181 -13.16 9.47 16.03
CA SER A 181 -12.81 8.81 14.78
C SER A 181 -12.60 7.31 15.01
N TRP A 182 -13.17 6.51 14.13
CA TRP A 182 -12.98 5.06 14.15
C TRP A 182 -12.04 4.58 13.05
N SER A 183 -11.21 3.61 13.42
CA SER A 183 -10.43 2.83 12.46
C SER A 183 -10.76 1.36 12.61
N LEU A 184 -10.99 0.70 11.50
CA LEU A 184 -11.12 -0.75 11.42
C LEU A 184 -9.81 -1.32 10.93
N GLN A 185 -9.33 -2.40 11.55
CA GLN A 185 -8.16 -3.12 11.06
C GLN A 185 -8.48 -4.61 10.98
N PHE A 186 -8.22 -5.21 9.83
CA PHE A 186 -8.33 -6.63 9.55
C PHE A 186 -6.92 -7.21 9.35
N GLY A 187 -6.51 -8.07 10.25
CA GLY A 187 -5.13 -8.52 10.40
C GLY A 187 -4.37 -7.78 11.50
N VAL A 188 -3.10 -8.06 11.64
CA VAL A 188 -2.20 -7.40 12.60
C VAL A 188 -1.04 -6.77 11.85
N ARG A 189 -0.43 -5.72 12.43
CA ARG A 189 0.69 -5.00 11.81
C ARG A 189 1.91 -5.89 11.51
N GLN A 190 2.05 -7.01 12.22
CA GLN A 190 3.13 -7.99 12.02
C GLN A 190 2.84 -8.98 10.88
N SER A 191 1.60 -9.02 10.36
CA SER A 191 1.24 -9.88 9.22
C SER A 191 1.83 -9.36 7.92
N ASP A 192 2.09 -10.25 6.99
CA ASP A 192 2.56 -9.93 5.63
C ASP A 192 1.52 -9.12 4.84
N MET A 193 0.25 -9.20 5.26
CA MET A 193 -0.83 -8.40 4.71
C MET A 193 -1.84 -8.05 5.81
N TYR A 194 -2.24 -6.78 5.87
CA TYR A 194 -3.38 -6.33 6.67
C TYR A 194 -4.07 -5.14 6.01
N CYS A 195 -5.35 -4.95 6.33
CA CYS A 195 -6.18 -3.89 5.76
C CYS A 195 -6.70 -2.98 6.87
N ARG A 196 -6.71 -1.67 6.62
CA ARG A 196 -7.31 -0.65 7.50
C ARG A 196 -8.37 0.12 6.75
N VAL A 197 -9.45 0.49 7.44
CA VAL A 197 -10.46 1.44 6.94
C VAL A 197 -10.65 2.52 7.98
N TYR A 198 -10.51 3.78 7.59
CA TYR A 198 -10.55 4.90 8.52
C TYR A 198 -10.97 6.21 7.84
N ASP A 199 -11.39 7.18 8.67
CA ASP A 199 -11.74 8.53 8.23
C ASP A 199 -10.47 9.33 7.95
N LYS A 200 -10.10 9.43 6.67
CA LYS A 200 -8.90 10.13 6.23
C LYS A 200 -9.05 11.65 6.32
N ALA A 201 -10.27 12.18 6.13
CA ALA A 201 -10.51 13.61 6.30
C ALA A 201 -10.16 14.06 7.72
N ARG A 202 -10.60 13.30 8.72
CA ARG A 202 -10.30 13.58 10.13
C ARG A 202 -8.82 13.37 10.47
N GLU A 203 -8.22 12.32 9.96
CA GLU A 203 -6.77 12.09 10.14
C GLU A 203 -5.95 13.27 9.62
N ARG A 204 -6.40 13.91 8.53
CA ARG A 204 -5.78 15.12 7.94
C ARG A 204 -6.22 16.42 8.64
N GLY A 205 -7.10 16.38 9.63
CA GLY A 205 -7.56 17.54 10.37
C GLY A 205 -8.64 18.36 9.66
N TYR A 206 -9.30 17.83 8.62
CA TYR A 206 -10.41 18.51 7.98
C TYR A 206 -11.65 18.49 8.85
N THR A 207 -12.28 19.68 9.01
CA THR A 207 -13.49 19.90 9.82
C THR A 207 -14.68 20.38 8.98
N ASP A 208 -14.53 20.47 7.67
CA ASP A 208 -15.54 21.00 6.74
C ASP A 208 -16.63 19.99 6.35
N GLY A 209 -16.61 18.80 6.95
CA GLY A 209 -17.61 17.75 6.71
C GLY A 209 -17.43 17.00 5.38
N ARG A 210 -16.30 17.19 4.70
CA ARG A 210 -16.01 16.41 3.49
C ARG A 210 -16.00 14.92 3.77
N HIS A 211 -16.49 14.13 2.80
CA HIS A 211 -16.40 12.68 2.85
C HIS A 211 -15.06 12.23 2.27
N TRP A 212 -14.23 11.59 3.10
CA TRP A 212 -12.99 10.97 2.67
C TRP A 212 -12.67 9.79 3.59
N ILE A 213 -13.14 8.62 3.21
CA ILE A 213 -12.84 7.36 3.91
C ILE A 213 -11.80 6.59 3.12
N ARG A 214 -10.71 6.20 3.77
CA ARG A 214 -9.63 5.42 3.15
C ARG A 214 -9.72 3.96 3.55
N CYS A 215 -9.64 3.08 2.54
CA CYS A 215 -9.36 1.66 2.70
C CYS A 215 -7.92 1.41 2.24
N GLU A 216 -7.03 1.15 3.17
CA GLU A 216 -5.60 0.97 2.93
C GLU A 216 -5.20 -0.46 3.21
N THR A 217 -4.41 -1.06 2.32
CA THR A 217 -3.88 -2.41 2.51
C THR A 217 -2.36 -2.37 2.42
N VAL A 218 -1.74 -2.89 3.46
CA VAL A 218 -0.29 -3.05 3.56
C VAL A 218 0.08 -4.44 3.07
N PHE A 219 1.01 -4.49 2.14
CA PHE A 219 1.66 -5.70 1.63
C PHE A 219 3.13 -5.66 2.02
N LYS A 220 3.66 -6.77 2.53
CA LYS A 220 5.07 -6.88 2.91
C LYS A 220 5.76 -8.00 2.15
N ASP A 221 7.05 -7.82 1.98
CA ASP A 221 7.96 -8.84 1.46
C ASP A 221 7.37 -9.54 0.22
N GLU A 222 7.19 -10.83 0.25
CA GLU A 222 6.69 -11.64 -0.86
C GLU A 222 5.27 -11.25 -1.31
N TYR A 223 4.42 -10.75 -0.40
CA TYR A 223 3.09 -10.24 -0.78
C TYR A 223 3.19 -8.95 -1.60
N ALA A 224 4.11 -8.04 -1.24
CA ALA A 224 4.39 -6.84 -2.03
C ALA A 224 4.95 -7.20 -3.40
N LEU A 225 5.92 -8.12 -3.45
CA LEU A 225 6.50 -8.59 -4.70
C LEU A 225 5.48 -9.26 -5.61
N ASN A 226 4.57 -10.09 -5.06
CA ASN A 226 3.50 -10.72 -5.84
C ASN A 226 2.47 -9.71 -6.34
N PHE A 227 2.21 -8.64 -5.59
CA PHE A 227 1.38 -7.53 -6.06
C PHE A 227 2.03 -6.85 -7.27
N ILE A 228 3.33 -6.58 -7.23
CA ILE A 228 4.10 -5.96 -8.30
C ILE A 228 4.16 -6.86 -9.55
N ARG A 229 4.38 -8.16 -9.39
CA ARG A 229 4.42 -9.15 -10.49
C ARG A 229 3.11 -9.28 -11.24
N ASN A 230 1.99 -8.91 -10.62
CA ASN A 230 0.67 -9.02 -11.24
C ASN A 230 0.49 -7.90 -12.28
N LYS A 231 0.20 -8.28 -13.53
CA LYS A 231 0.11 -7.37 -14.69
C LYS A 231 -1.27 -6.76 -14.92
N LEU A 232 -2.25 -7.03 -14.05
CA LEU A 232 -3.55 -6.36 -14.10
C LEU A 232 -3.40 -4.87 -13.78
N SER A 233 -4.40 -4.06 -14.14
CA SER A 233 -4.45 -2.65 -13.72
C SER A 233 -4.42 -2.53 -12.19
N LEU A 234 -4.04 -1.36 -11.67
CA LEU A 234 -3.94 -1.13 -10.24
C LEU A 234 -5.25 -1.46 -9.53
N GLY A 235 -6.36 -0.99 -10.06
CA GLY A 235 -7.68 -1.20 -9.50
C GLY A 235 -8.16 -2.64 -9.58
N GLU A 236 -7.92 -3.33 -10.70
CA GLU A 236 -8.30 -4.74 -10.84
C GLU A 236 -7.56 -5.64 -9.86
N LYS A 237 -6.22 -5.49 -9.75
CA LYS A 237 -5.43 -6.30 -8.83
C LYS A 237 -5.76 -5.99 -7.38
N TYR A 238 -5.92 -4.70 -7.00
CA TYR A 238 -6.25 -4.30 -5.64
C TYR A 238 -7.63 -4.79 -5.20
N CYS A 239 -8.67 -4.48 -5.96
CA CYS A 239 -10.02 -4.95 -5.67
C CYS A 239 -10.14 -6.47 -5.73
N GLY A 240 -9.45 -7.11 -6.66
CA GLY A 240 -9.43 -8.57 -6.79
C GLY A 240 -8.78 -9.28 -5.60
N ILE A 241 -7.70 -8.70 -5.04
CA ILE A 241 -7.06 -9.19 -3.82
C ILE A 241 -8.00 -9.00 -2.63
N LEU A 242 -8.59 -7.82 -2.47
CA LEU A 242 -9.54 -7.56 -1.39
C LEU A 242 -10.78 -8.44 -1.49
N LYS A 243 -11.31 -8.69 -2.67
CA LYS A 243 -12.43 -9.62 -2.89
C LYS A 243 -12.13 -11.04 -2.39
N ASN A 244 -10.85 -11.43 -2.41
CA ASN A 244 -10.39 -12.72 -1.89
C ASN A 244 -10.06 -12.69 -0.40
N TYR A 245 -9.73 -11.51 0.15
CA TYR A 245 -9.20 -11.33 1.51
C TYR A 245 -10.24 -10.94 2.53
N LEU A 246 -11.13 -9.98 2.19
CA LEU A 246 -12.11 -9.39 3.08
C LEU A 246 -13.44 -9.18 2.35
N ARG A 247 -14.54 -9.47 3.02
CA ARG A 247 -15.88 -9.25 2.48
C ARG A 247 -16.86 -8.94 3.61
N PHE A 248 -17.52 -7.79 3.55
CA PHE A 248 -18.68 -7.51 4.38
C PHE A 248 -19.91 -8.21 3.80
N VAL A 249 -20.76 -8.75 4.67
CA VAL A 249 -21.88 -9.61 4.27
C VAL A 249 -23.19 -9.21 4.93
N GLU A 250 -24.30 -9.57 4.28
CA GLU A 250 -25.63 -9.39 4.83
C GLU A 250 -26.04 -10.65 5.59
N PRO A 251 -26.51 -10.51 6.86
CA PRO A 251 -26.87 -11.67 7.67
C PRO A 251 -28.03 -12.43 7.05
N ASN A 252 -27.88 -13.76 6.98
CA ASN A 252 -28.94 -14.68 6.59
C ASN A 252 -29.25 -15.62 7.75
N LYS A 253 -30.40 -15.42 8.39
CA LYS A 253 -30.82 -16.22 9.55
C LYS A 253 -31.05 -17.70 9.24
N SER A 254 -31.32 -18.05 7.97
CA SER A 254 -31.54 -19.43 7.52
C SER A 254 -30.24 -20.18 7.20
N ASP A 255 -29.08 -19.54 7.19
CA ASP A 255 -27.80 -20.15 6.88
C ASP A 255 -26.71 -19.68 7.86
N SER A 256 -26.23 -20.57 8.68
CA SER A 256 -25.17 -20.29 9.66
C SER A 256 -23.78 -20.06 9.03
N ASN A 257 -23.57 -20.49 7.76
CA ASN A 257 -22.29 -20.34 7.09
C ASN A 257 -22.14 -18.99 6.41
N LYS A 258 -21.51 -18.04 7.08
CA LYS A 258 -21.27 -16.66 6.59
C LYS A 258 -20.56 -16.59 5.24
N ARG A 259 -19.80 -17.61 4.86
CA ARG A 259 -19.13 -17.65 3.54
C ARG A 259 -20.11 -17.71 2.37
N ARG A 260 -21.36 -18.16 2.62
CA ARG A 260 -22.44 -18.19 1.64
C ARG A 260 -23.36 -16.98 1.70
N TRP A 261 -23.24 -16.16 2.75
CA TRP A 261 -24.04 -14.95 2.85
C TRP A 261 -23.73 -13.98 1.70
N LYS A 262 -24.74 -13.22 1.32
CA LYS A 262 -24.62 -12.23 0.26
C LYS A 262 -23.65 -11.12 0.67
N THR A 263 -22.84 -10.65 -0.26
CA THR A 263 -21.97 -9.49 -0.04
C THR A 263 -22.81 -8.24 0.18
N SER A 264 -22.39 -7.37 1.09
CA SER A 264 -23.04 -6.08 1.31
C SER A 264 -22.91 -5.18 0.09
N LYS A 265 -23.99 -4.47 -0.25
CA LYS A 265 -24.09 -3.67 -1.49
C LYS A 265 -22.96 -2.64 -1.62
N PHE A 266 -22.58 -1.98 -0.52
CA PHE A 266 -21.50 -0.99 -0.54
C PHE A 266 -20.15 -1.64 -0.87
N TRP A 267 -19.90 -2.86 -0.37
CA TRP A 267 -18.67 -3.60 -0.62
C TRP A 267 -18.63 -4.13 -2.06
N ASP A 268 -19.76 -4.60 -2.60
CA ASP A 268 -19.88 -4.97 -4.02
C ASP A 268 -19.67 -3.76 -4.94
N LYS A 269 -20.20 -2.58 -4.57
CA LYS A 269 -20.00 -1.33 -5.32
C LYS A 269 -18.52 -0.93 -5.34
N PHE A 270 -17.83 -1.03 -4.22
CA PHE A 270 -16.40 -0.76 -4.12
C PHE A 270 -15.57 -1.72 -4.98
N LEU A 271 -15.79 -3.03 -4.82
CA LEU A 271 -15.02 -4.04 -5.55
C LEU A 271 -15.29 -4.02 -7.05
N GLY A 272 -16.49 -3.63 -7.46
CA GLY A 272 -16.93 -3.67 -8.87
C GLY A 272 -16.89 -5.09 -9.44
N ASN A 273 -16.71 -5.20 -10.75
CA ASN A 273 -16.74 -6.48 -11.49
C ASN A 273 -15.37 -7.21 -11.51
N CYS A 274 -14.42 -6.83 -10.68
CA CYS A 274 -13.10 -7.45 -10.68
C CYS A 274 -13.15 -8.94 -10.33
N ASN A 275 -12.26 -9.72 -10.92
CA ASN A 275 -12.06 -11.12 -10.59
C ASN A 275 -11.25 -11.27 -9.29
N LYS A 276 -11.43 -12.39 -8.57
CA LYS A 276 -10.62 -12.68 -7.37
C LYS A 276 -9.17 -12.91 -7.76
N VAL A 277 -8.27 -12.15 -7.14
CA VAL A 277 -6.82 -12.33 -7.24
C VAL A 277 -6.29 -12.99 -5.97
N LYS A 278 -5.53 -14.06 -6.14
CA LYS A 278 -4.85 -14.73 -5.02
C LYS A 278 -3.38 -14.30 -5.03
N LEU A 279 -2.91 -13.81 -3.90
CA LEU A 279 -1.47 -13.68 -3.67
C LEU A 279 -0.93 -15.06 -3.29
N TYR A 280 0.13 -15.47 -3.97
CA TYR A 280 0.79 -16.74 -3.75
C TYR A 280 1.94 -16.53 -2.76
N THR A 281 1.93 -17.25 -1.67
CA THR A 281 3.11 -17.40 -0.81
C THR A 281 3.73 -18.75 -1.12
N PRO A 282 5.02 -18.82 -1.49
CA PRO A 282 5.72 -20.10 -1.54
C PRO A 282 5.54 -20.77 -0.17
N LYS A 283 5.17 -22.04 -0.17
CA LYS A 283 5.21 -22.80 1.07
C LYS A 283 6.64 -22.76 1.56
N THR A 284 6.88 -22.22 2.73
CA THR A 284 8.13 -22.44 3.46
C THR A 284 8.32 -23.94 3.52
N VAL A 285 9.37 -24.42 2.90
CA VAL A 285 9.80 -25.81 3.11
C VAL A 285 10.31 -25.81 4.55
N ASP A 286 9.50 -26.36 5.46
CA ASP A 286 9.97 -26.68 6.80
C ASP A 286 11.13 -27.66 6.64
N TYR A 287 12.35 -27.15 6.69
CA TYR A 287 13.51 -27.97 6.97
C TYR A 287 13.39 -28.42 8.42
N ASN A 288 12.63 -29.49 8.64
CA ASN A 288 12.79 -30.28 9.83
C ASN A 288 14.21 -30.86 9.79
N LEU A 289 15.14 -30.14 10.42
CA LEU A 289 16.42 -30.67 10.85
C LEU A 289 16.11 -31.76 11.87
N SER A 290 15.86 -32.98 11.40
CA SER A 290 15.97 -34.15 12.24
C SER A 290 17.45 -34.26 12.65
N LEU A 291 17.75 -33.71 13.83
CA LEU A 291 19.00 -34.00 14.55
C LEU A 291 19.00 -35.50 14.82
N SER A 292 19.56 -36.29 13.91
CA SER A 292 19.97 -37.64 14.23
C SER A 292 21.11 -37.54 15.24
N LEU A 293 20.79 -37.72 16.50
CA LEU A 293 21.77 -38.01 17.54
C LEU A 293 22.44 -39.33 17.18
N ILE A 294 23.61 -39.26 16.56
CA ILE A 294 24.54 -40.39 16.51
C ILE A 294 25.17 -40.47 17.89
N HIS A 295 24.72 -41.43 18.68
CA HIS A 295 25.45 -41.85 19.85
C HIS A 295 26.68 -42.66 19.37
N ILE A 296 27.87 -42.15 19.73
CA ILE A 296 29.09 -42.94 19.86
C ILE A 296 29.47 -42.91 21.33
#